data_d4d55da49bbbb6dabb69895ad1084af5
#
_entry.id   d4d55da49bbbb6dabb69895ad1084af5
#
_cell.length_a   1.000
_cell.length_b   1.000
_cell.length_c   1.000
_cell.angle_alpha   90.00
_cell.angle_beta   90.00
_cell.angle_gamma   90.00
#
_symmetry.space_group_name_H-M   'P 1'
#
loop_
_entity.id
_entity.type
_entity.pdbx_description
1 polymer ?
#
loop_
_entity_poly.entity_id
_entity_poly.type
_entity_poly.pdbx_seq_one_letter_code
_entity_poly.pdbx_strand_id
1 'polypeptide(L)'
;MKFFCLCMSPAIDATVTLPRAPKGDGEIFKDVAEEENVGGKTVNVARWLALRGADVACGGLLGEDNDRPFAKELAKYGIEDRFVRVAGATRRNEMIVWPGGSMKLNRSAFPGLGNGAAGTTGAAGTMDALIDDVLSRSSCSSPMPRGSGVAILSGSLPPSVPKDFYARAVAALKAQGWTTVLDASGAAMRLGLEAEPDFIKPNAEECEPLVGFVPKTPDEFAQATARLRDKVAHAIISDGGAGAWFDGAFIPAPAVDVVDTTAAGDTLLAEFCWRFLAEGAPLAEAGRWSVAAGSAACTMPGGAPPEPACVATLKALVP
;
A
#
# COMPACT_ATOMS: atom_id res chain seq x y z
N MET A 1 9.67 16.13 6.71
CA MET A 1 8.31 15.67 7.10
C MET A 1 8.41 14.22 7.52
N LYS A 2 7.72 13.81 8.57
CA LYS A 2 7.72 12.42 9.07
C LYS A 2 6.58 11.64 8.41
N PHE A 3 6.85 10.39 8.00
CA PHE A 3 5.85 9.48 7.45
C PHE A 3 5.71 8.25 8.34
N PHE A 4 4.47 7.85 8.59
CA PHE A 4 4.14 6.59 9.23
C PHE A 4 3.32 5.72 8.29
N CYS A 5 3.82 4.54 7.96
CA CYS A 5 3.21 3.59 7.05
C CYS A 5 2.60 2.41 7.84
N LEU A 6 1.27 2.33 7.92
CA LEU A 6 0.55 1.32 8.70
C LEU A 6 0.18 0.12 7.84
N CYS A 7 0.84 -1.03 8.06
CA CYS A 7 0.70 -2.28 7.33
C CYS A 7 0.12 -3.39 8.19
N MET A 8 -1.17 -3.69 8.04
CA MET A 8 -1.82 -4.77 8.81
C MET A 8 -1.70 -6.14 8.16
N SER A 9 -1.29 -6.21 6.90
CA SER A 9 -1.23 -7.45 6.11
C SER A 9 0.04 -7.50 5.25
N PRO A 10 1.23 -7.48 5.88
CA PRO A 10 2.49 -7.66 5.17
C PRO A 10 2.55 -9.04 4.49
N ALA A 11 3.45 -9.20 3.54
CA ALA A 11 3.67 -10.48 2.85
C ALA A 11 5.15 -10.67 2.52
N ILE A 12 5.58 -11.92 2.43
CA ILE A 12 6.74 -12.30 1.64
C ILE A 12 6.20 -12.70 0.27
N ASP A 13 6.61 -11.99 -0.76
CA ASP A 13 6.20 -12.24 -2.14
C ASP A 13 7.31 -13.05 -2.83
N ALA A 14 7.03 -14.33 -3.12
CA ALA A 14 7.94 -15.24 -3.78
C ALA A 14 7.60 -15.35 -5.27
N THR A 15 8.58 -15.17 -6.13
CA THR A 15 8.45 -15.38 -7.58
C THR A 15 9.17 -16.66 -7.97
N VAL A 16 8.42 -17.64 -8.46
CA VAL A 16 8.93 -18.92 -8.98
C VAL A 16 8.93 -18.85 -10.49
N THR A 17 10.10 -18.97 -11.11
CA THR A 17 10.25 -18.93 -12.57
C THR A 17 10.33 -20.34 -13.16
N LEU A 18 9.33 -20.70 -13.97
CA LEU A 18 9.32 -21.94 -14.73
C LEU A 18 9.94 -21.75 -16.12
N PRO A 19 10.65 -22.72 -16.64
CA PRO A 19 11.27 -22.64 -17.96
C PRO A 19 10.24 -22.65 -19.12
N ARG A 20 9.00 -23.09 -18.86
CA ARG A 20 7.88 -23.16 -19.81
C ARG A 20 6.54 -23.23 -19.07
N ALA A 21 5.45 -23.03 -19.81
CA ALA A 21 4.09 -23.24 -19.29
C ALA A 21 3.87 -24.70 -18.82
N PRO A 22 3.10 -24.90 -17.74
CA PRO A 22 2.59 -26.23 -17.37
C PRO A 22 1.75 -26.83 -18.50
N LYS A 23 1.91 -28.13 -18.78
CA LYS A 23 1.19 -28.84 -19.86
C LYS A 23 -0.03 -29.61 -19.37
N GLY A 24 -0.14 -29.87 -18.08
CA GLY A 24 -1.24 -30.63 -17.50
C GLY A 24 -1.05 -30.93 -16.02
N ASP A 25 -1.99 -31.71 -15.48
CA ASP A 25 -2.01 -32.08 -14.07
C ASP A 25 -0.84 -32.99 -13.67
N GLY A 26 -0.33 -32.79 -12.45
CA GLY A 26 0.72 -33.63 -11.87
C GLY A 26 2.13 -33.40 -12.43
N GLU A 27 2.32 -32.36 -13.22
CA GLU A 27 3.65 -32.03 -13.74
C GLU A 27 4.59 -31.56 -12.64
N ILE A 28 5.84 -32.09 -12.66
CA ILE A 28 6.87 -31.74 -11.67
C ILE A 28 7.95 -30.91 -12.38
N PHE A 29 8.17 -29.71 -11.91
CA PHE A 29 9.33 -28.88 -12.25
C PHE A 29 10.38 -29.05 -11.15
N LYS A 30 11.64 -29.24 -11.56
CA LYS A 30 12.80 -29.34 -10.66
C LYS A 30 13.76 -28.20 -10.93
N ASP A 31 14.53 -27.82 -9.92
CA ASP A 31 15.59 -26.80 -10.04
C ASP A 31 15.07 -25.46 -10.60
N VAL A 32 13.86 -25.06 -10.17
CA VAL A 32 13.27 -23.76 -10.55
C VAL A 32 13.94 -22.63 -9.78
N ALA A 33 14.12 -21.48 -10.45
CA ALA A 33 14.59 -20.27 -9.80
C ALA A 33 13.48 -19.70 -8.92
N GLU A 34 13.83 -19.28 -7.72
CA GLU A 34 12.93 -18.62 -6.77
C GLU A 34 13.59 -17.36 -6.22
N GLU A 35 12.85 -16.28 -6.20
CA GLU A 35 13.22 -15.01 -5.59
C GLU A 35 12.17 -14.60 -4.56
N GLU A 36 12.61 -14.20 -3.37
CA GLU A 36 11.73 -13.70 -2.31
C GLU A 36 11.96 -12.21 -2.09
N ASN A 37 10.87 -11.47 -2.03
CA ASN A 37 10.86 -10.04 -1.72
C ASN A 37 9.90 -9.77 -0.55
N VAL A 38 10.28 -8.83 0.29
CA VAL A 38 9.37 -8.30 1.30
C VAL A 38 8.33 -7.43 0.60
N GLY A 39 7.06 -7.68 0.88
CA GLY A 39 5.93 -7.01 0.28
C GLY A 39 4.89 -6.55 1.29
N GLY A 40 3.81 -6.03 0.75
CA GLY A 40 2.73 -5.38 1.46
C GLY A 40 2.63 -3.92 1.03
N LYS A 41 1.41 -3.46 0.71
CA LYS A 41 1.18 -2.12 0.11
C LYS A 41 1.96 -1.02 0.83
N THR A 42 1.81 -0.91 2.15
CA THR A 42 2.47 0.15 2.91
C THR A 42 3.99 -0.02 3.06
N VAL A 43 4.50 -1.25 2.97
CA VAL A 43 5.95 -1.49 2.92
C VAL A 43 6.52 -0.97 1.60
N ASN A 44 5.80 -1.16 0.49
CA ASN A 44 6.18 -0.61 -0.82
C ASN A 44 6.20 0.94 -0.78
N VAL A 45 5.14 1.54 -0.20
CA VAL A 45 5.09 3.00 0.05
C VAL A 45 6.28 3.47 0.88
N ALA A 46 6.58 2.78 1.98
CA ALA A 46 7.66 3.15 2.90
C ALA A 46 9.04 3.12 2.20
N ARG A 47 9.31 2.06 1.39
CA ARG A 47 10.55 1.97 0.61
C ARG A 47 10.72 3.14 -0.35
N TRP A 48 9.65 3.49 -1.09
CA TRP A 48 9.72 4.61 -2.03
C TRP A 48 9.96 5.93 -1.32
N LEU A 49 9.23 6.21 -0.24
CA LEU A 49 9.42 7.42 0.56
C LEU A 49 10.85 7.53 1.13
N ALA A 50 11.41 6.42 1.61
CA ALA A 50 12.78 6.38 2.11
C ALA A 50 13.80 6.67 1.00
N LEU A 51 13.61 6.16 -0.23
CA LEU A 51 14.43 6.50 -1.40
C LEU A 51 14.35 7.98 -1.78
N ARG A 52 13.24 8.65 -1.44
CA ARG A 52 13.09 10.12 -1.60
C ARG A 52 13.75 10.91 -0.46
N GLY A 53 14.32 10.23 0.53
CA GLY A 53 14.98 10.86 1.68
C GLY A 53 14.05 11.26 2.82
N ALA A 54 12.83 10.71 2.86
CA ALA A 54 11.88 10.94 3.94
C ALA A 54 12.30 10.25 5.24
N ASP A 55 11.92 10.82 6.38
CA ASP A 55 11.92 10.15 7.69
C ASP A 55 10.71 9.23 7.79
N VAL A 56 10.91 7.91 7.70
CA VAL A 56 9.86 6.92 7.56
C VAL A 56 9.88 5.91 8.70
N ALA A 57 8.74 5.68 9.31
CA ALA A 57 8.48 4.54 10.18
C ALA A 57 7.43 3.62 9.54
N CYS A 58 7.59 2.32 9.68
CA CYS A 58 6.63 1.32 9.24
C CYS A 58 6.19 0.46 10.42
N GLY A 59 4.88 0.29 10.60
CA GLY A 59 4.30 -0.47 11.70
C GLY A 59 3.05 -1.23 11.27
N GLY A 60 2.41 -1.88 12.21
CA GLY A 60 1.28 -2.77 11.99
C GLY A 60 1.57 -4.16 12.56
N LEU A 61 1.18 -5.23 11.87
CA LEU A 61 1.40 -6.60 12.32
C LEU A 61 2.51 -7.29 11.52
N LEU A 62 3.34 -8.08 12.21
CA LEU A 62 4.38 -8.90 11.59
C LEU A 62 4.50 -10.24 12.34
N GLY A 63 4.54 -11.36 11.62
CA GLY A 63 4.74 -12.67 12.21
C GLY A 63 6.16 -12.85 12.72
N GLU A 64 6.31 -13.35 13.96
CA GLU A 64 7.62 -13.52 14.60
C GLU A 64 8.46 -14.67 14.03
N ASP A 65 7.82 -15.68 13.41
CA ASP A 65 8.53 -16.85 12.89
C ASP A 65 9.42 -16.55 11.67
N ASN A 66 9.08 -15.48 10.91
CA ASN A 66 9.79 -15.12 9.67
C ASN A 66 9.95 -13.60 9.49
N ASP A 67 10.21 -12.87 10.57
CA ASP A 67 10.35 -11.41 10.56
C ASP A 67 11.72 -10.91 10.06
N ARG A 68 12.76 -11.74 10.06
CA ARG A 68 14.13 -11.36 9.68
C ARG A 68 14.26 -10.71 8.31
N PRO A 69 13.59 -11.18 7.22
CA PRO A 69 13.61 -10.50 5.93
C PRO A 69 13.11 -9.06 6.02
N PHE A 70 12.05 -8.82 6.81
CA PHE A 70 11.50 -7.47 7.03
C PHE A 70 12.49 -6.58 7.78
N ALA A 71 13.06 -7.06 8.88
CA ALA A 71 14.05 -6.31 9.65
C ALA A 71 15.25 -5.91 8.78
N LYS A 72 15.73 -6.83 7.92
CA LYS A 72 16.82 -6.55 6.97
C LYS A 72 16.42 -5.51 5.93
N GLU A 73 15.23 -5.64 5.35
CA GLU A 73 14.73 -4.72 4.31
C GLU A 73 14.50 -3.31 4.88
N LEU A 74 13.86 -3.20 6.05
CA LEU A 74 13.64 -1.91 6.70
C LEU A 74 14.98 -1.23 7.03
N ALA A 75 15.93 -1.97 7.58
CA ALA A 75 17.27 -1.45 7.88
C ALA A 75 18.02 -0.98 6.63
N LYS A 76 17.90 -1.71 5.50
CA LYS A 76 18.50 -1.34 4.20
C LYS A 76 18.08 0.05 3.74
N TYR A 77 16.82 0.42 3.98
CA TYR A 77 16.27 1.72 3.58
C TYR A 77 16.26 2.76 4.72
N GLY A 78 16.77 2.43 5.90
CA GLY A 78 16.73 3.31 7.06
C GLY A 78 15.33 3.59 7.61
N ILE A 79 14.39 2.66 7.39
CA ILE A 79 13.01 2.74 7.84
C ILE A 79 12.94 2.27 9.31
N GLU A 80 12.33 3.08 10.18
CA GLU A 80 12.12 2.72 11.58
C GLU A 80 11.09 1.58 11.69
N ASP A 81 11.49 0.47 12.34
CA ASP A 81 10.62 -0.68 12.58
C ASP A 81 9.73 -0.46 13.81
N ARG A 82 8.43 -0.32 13.60
CA ARG A 82 7.39 -0.19 14.64
C ARG A 82 6.34 -1.31 14.57
N PHE A 83 6.62 -2.41 13.89
CA PHE A 83 5.71 -3.54 13.84
C PHE A 83 5.51 -4.19 15.21
N VAL A 84 4.26 -4.56 15.49
CA VAL A 84 3.92 -5.48 16.57
C VAL A 84 4.16 -6.90 16.06
N ARG A 85 5.00 -7.67 16.78
CA ARG A 85 5.22 -9.07 16.48
C ARG A 85 4.08 -9.90 17.05
N VAL A 86 3.51 -10.76 16.20
CA VAL A 86 2.46 -11.71 16.58
C VAL A 86 2.93 -13.12 16.31
N ALA A 87 2.46 -14.08 17.12
CA ALA A 87 2.82 -15.47 16.95
C ALA A 87 2.45 -15.99 15.55
N GLY A 88 3.33 -16.83 15.00
CA GLY A 88 3.21 -17.40 13.65
C GLY A 88 3.98 -16.62 12.60
N ALA A 89 3.80 -17.06 11.36
CA ALA A 89 4.50 -16.50 10.20
C ALA A 89 3.69 -15.42 9.50
N THR A 90 4.37 -14.39 9.01
CA THR A 90 3.84 -13.52 7.97
C THR A 90 3.53 -14.35 6.72
N ARG A 91 2.39 -14.09 6.09
CA ARG A 91 1.97 -14.81 4.88
C ARG A 91 3.01 -14.75 3.77
N ARG A 92 3.07 -15.83 3.00
CA ARG A 92 3.87 -15.91 1.80
C ARG A 92 2.93 -16.02 0.60
N ASN A 93 2.95 -15.03 -0.28
CA ASN A 93 2.28 -15.08 -1.58
C ASN A 93 3.25 -15.70 -2.60
N GLU A 94 2.71 -16.31 -3.63
CA GLU A 94 3.51 -16.91 -4.68
C GLU A 94 3.04 -16.41 -6.04
N MET A 95 3.99 -15.96 -6.85
CA MET A 95 3.81 -15.70 -8.27
C MET A 95 4.60 -16.73 -9.05
N ILE A 96 3.92 -17.55 -9.82
CA ILE A 96 4.55 -18.53 -10.71
C ILE A 96 4.53 -17.92 -12.11
N VAL A 97 5.70 -17.70 -12.69
CA VAL A 97 5.86 -17.08 -14.03
C VAL A 97 6.49 -18.06 -15.01
N TRP A 98 6.07 -17.99 -16.27
CA TRP A 98 6.64 -18.75 -17.38
C TRP A 98 6.55 -17.92 -18.67
N PRO A 99 7.28 -18.28 -19.73
CA PRO A 99 7.16 -17.61 -21.02
C PRO A 99 5.71 -17.61 -21.53
N GLY A 100 5.12 -16.42 -21.60
CA GLY A 100 3.75 -16.20 -22.07
C GLY A 100 2.64 -16.32 -21.03
N GLY A 101 2.95 -16.43 -19.71
CA GLY A 101 1.91 -16.43 -18.68
C GLY A 101 2.40 -16.39 -17.25
N SER A 102 1.46 -16.23 -16.35
CA SER A 102 1.71 -16.26 -14.90
C SER A 102 0.48 -16.73 -14.12
N MET A 103 0.71 -17.16 -12.88
CA MET A 103 -0.32 -17.48 -11.90
C MET A 103 0.04 -16.85 -10.57
N LYS A 104 -0.93 -16.27 -9.88
CA LYS A 104 -0.74 -15.62 -8.58
C LYS A 104 -1.53 -16.34 -7.50
N LEU A 105 -0.87 -16.72 -6.40
CA LEU A 105 -1.46 -17.36 -5.22
C LEU A 105 -1.30 -16.42 -4.02
N ASN A 106 -2.38 -15.74 -3.66
CA ASN A 106 -2.40 -14.85 -2.50
C ASN A 106 -2.98 -15.58 -1.29
N ARG A 107 -2.29 -15.52 -0.16
CA ARG A 107 -2.73 -16.12 1.11
C ARG A 107 -3.28 -15.07 2.05
N SER A 108 -4.19 -15.50 2.96
CA SER A 108 -4.70 -14.66 4.03
C SER A 108 -3.61 -14.36 5.04
N ALA A 109 -3.54 -13.11 5.51
CA ALA A 109 -2.64 -12.73 6.58
C ALA A 109 -3.19 -13.25 7.91
N PHE A 110 -2.33 -13.87 8.71
CA PHE A 110 -2.62 -14.30 10.09
C PHE A 110 -3.99 -14.98 10.28
N PRO A 111 -4.30 -16.08 9.58
CA PRO A 111 -5.62 -16.72 9.61
C PRO A 111 -6.05 -17.21 11.01
N GLY A 112 -5.07 -17.48 11.89
CA GLY A 112 -5.30 -17.88 13.27
C GLY A 112 -5.35 -16.74 14.30
N LEU A 113 -5.13 -15.51 13.90
CA LEU A 113 -5.09 -14.37 14.81
C LEU A 113 -6.44 -14.19 15.52
N GLY A 114 -6.46 -14.12 16.84
CA GLY A 114 -7.67 -13.88 17.63
C GLY A 114 -8.53 -15.13 17.92
N ASN A 115 -8.17 -16.35 17.46
CA ASN A 115 -8.95 -17.57 17.65
C ASN A 115 -8.76 -18.22 19.04
N GLY A 116 -8.29 -17.49 20.05
CA GLY A 116 -8.25 -17.94 21.43
C GLY A 116 -7.13 -18.96 21.77
N ALA A 117 -6.28 -19.32 20.80
CA ALA A 117 -5.07 -20.08 21.11
C ALA A 117 -4.07 -19.15 21.83
N ALA A 118 -3.53 -19.60 22.95
CA ALA A 118 -2.48 -18.86 23.67
C ALA A 118 -1.33 -18.55 22.68
N GLY A 119 -1.06 -17.26 22.45
CA GLY A 119 -0.02 -16.79 21.54
C GLY A 119 -0.49 -16.18 20.22
N THR A 120 -1.75 -16.33 19.81
CA THR A 120 -2.23 -15.78 18.51
C THR A 120 -2.46 -14.28 18.50
N THR A 121 -2.52 -13.65 19.68
CA THR A 121 -2.59 -12.19 19.87
C THR A 121 -1.28 -11.59 20.38
N GLY A 122 -0.20 -12.39 20.43
CA GLY A 122 1.06 -11.98 21.05
C GLY A 122 0.90 -11.62 22.53
N ALA A 123 1.71 -10.70 23.04
CA ALA A 123 1.65 -10.23 24.42
C ALA A 123 0.34 -9.49 24.78
N ALA A 124 -0.46 -9.10 23.80
CA ALA A 124 -1.66 -8.29 24.00
C ALA A 124 -2.88 -9.06 24.55
N GLY A 125 -2.93 -10.38 24.43
CA GLY A 125 -3.99 -11.24 24.99
C GLY A 125 -5.37 -11.15 24.35
N THR A 126 -5.80 -9.98 23.86
CA THR A 126 -7.09 -9.75 23.18
C THR A 126 -6.88 -8.97 21.89
N MET A 127 -7.85 -9.07 20.96
CA MET A 127 -7.80 -8.31 19.69
C MET A 127 -7.79 -6.79 19.94
N ASP A 128 -8.58 -6.30 20.87
CA ASP A 128 -8.61 -4.86 21.21
C ASP A 128 -7.27 -4.39 21.77
N ALA A 129 -6.66 -5.13 22.69
CA ALA A 129 -5.34 -4.80 23.22
C ALA A 129 -4.24 -4.85 22.14
N LEU A 130 -4.35 -5.78 21.18
CA LEU A 130 -3.46 -5.82 20.01
C LEU A 130 -3.62 -4.58 19.12
N ILE A 131 -4.86 -4.18 18.85
CA ILE A 131 -5.16 -2.98 18.08
C ILE A 131 -4.61 -1.74 18.79
N ASP A 132 -4.81 -1.64 20.11
CA ASP A 132 -4.31 -0.54 20.92
C ASP A 132 -2.77 -0.50 20.91
N ASP A 133 -2.08 -1.64 20.97
CA ASP A 133 -0.62 -1.69 20.84
C ASP A 133 -0.16 -1.21 19.45
N VAL A 134 -0.81 -1.66 18.35
CA VAL A 134 -0.52 -1.16 17.00
C VAL A 134 -0.71 0.35 16.91
N LEU A 135 -1.81 0.88 17.43
CA LEU A 135 -2.10 2.31 17.37
C LEU A 135 -1.15 3.12 18.28
N SER A 136 -0.75 2.58 19.44
CA SER A 136 0.21 3.24 20.32
C SER A 136 1.58 3.40 19.67
N ARG A 137 2.04 2.39 18.91
CA ARG A 137 3.29 2.45 18.15
C ARG A 137 3.21 3.39 16.95
N SER A 138 2.00 3.72 16.49
CA SER A 138 1.77 4.75 15.47
C SER A 138 1.97 6.17 16.04
N SER A 139 1.94 6.31 17.38
CA SER A 139 2.01 7.59 18.07
C SER A 139 3.44 8.14 18.09
N CYS A 140 3.55 9.46 17.98
CA CYS A 140 4.74 10.17 18.43
C CYS A 140 4.73 10.31 19.95
N SER A 141 5.90 10.32 20.57
CA SER A 141 6.07 10.51 22.02
C SER A 141 5.53 11.86 22.54
N SER A 142 5.21 12.77 21.63
CA SER A 142 4.56 14.07 21.91
C SER A 142 3.60 14.39 20.77
N PRO A 143 2.46 15.09 21.05
CA PRO A 143 1.57 15.59 19.99
C PRO A 143 2.37 16.42 18.98
N MET A 144 2.19 16.13 17.71
CA MET A 144 2.83 16.89 16.63
C MET A 144 1.96 18.10 16.25
N PRO A 145 2.57 19.20 15.79
CA PRO A 145 1.81 20.24 15.12
C PRO A 145 1.03 19.63 13.94
N ARG A 146 -0.22 20.07 13.74
CA ARG A 146 -1.03 19.58 12.62
C ARG A 146 -0.29 19.73 11.29
N GLY A 147 -0.31 18.67 10.48
CA GLY A 147 0.35 18.65 9.17
C GLY A 147 1.89 18.46 9.19
N SER A 148 2.49 18.21 10.36
CA SER A 148 3.94 17.93 10.44
C SER A 148 4.31 16.49 10.13
N GLY A 149 3.32 15.59 10.06
CA GLY A 149 3.48 14.18 9.69
C GLY A 149 2.33 13.65 8.86
N VAL A 150 2.61 12.62 8.07
CA VAL A 150 1.66 11.92 7.20
C VAL A 150 1.56 10.47 7.63
N ALA A 151 0.36 10.00 7.93
CA ALA A 151 0.08 8.59 8.21
C ALA A 151 -0.63 7.95 7.01
N ILE A 152 0.00 6.93 6.43
CA ILE A 152 -0.52 6.20 5.27
C ILE A 152 -1.02 4.84 5.73
N LEU A 153 -2.33 4.64 5.61
CA LEU A 153 -3.03 3.43 5.99
C LEU A 153 -3.39 2.69 4.70
N SER A 154 -2.69 1.59 4.40
CA SER A 154 -2.89 0.92 3.12
C SER A 154 -2.87 -0.60 3.24
N GLY A 155 -3.61 -1.24 2.33
CA GLY A 155 -3.70 -2.69 2.21
C GLY A 155 -4.93 -3.30 2.86
N SER A 156 -5.02 -4.64 2.78
CA SER A 156 -6.10 -5.43 3.37
C SER A 156 -5.90 -5.61 4.88
N LEU A 157 -6.99 -5.93 5.57
CA LEU A 157 -6.94 -6.35 6.97
C LEU A 157 -6.91 -7.88 7.06
N PRO A 158 -6.22 -8.45 8.07
CA PRO A 158 -6.37 -9.86 8.42
C PRO A 158 -7.85 -10.20 8.67
N PRO A 159 -8.31 -11.44 8.39
CA PRO A 159 -9.71 -11.82 8.52
C PRO A 159 -10.33 -11.54 9.89
N SER A 160 -9.56 -11.73 10.96
CA SER A 160 -9.96 -11.55 12.35
C SER A 160 -9.90 -10.10 12.85
N VAL A 161 -9.24 -9.20 12.14
CA VAL A 161 -9.21 -7.77 12.51
C VAL A 161 -10.55 -7.13 12.14
N PRO A 162 -11.19 -6.38 13.06
CA PRO A 162 -12.44 -5.69 12.80
C PRO A 162 -12.35 -4.81 11.54
N LYS A 163 -13.42 -4.80 10.74
CA LYS A 163 -13.44 -4.06 9.47
C LYS A 163 -13.42 -2.55 9.65
N ASP A 164 -13.75 -2.05 10.83
CA ASP A 164 -13.68 -0.65 11.24
C ASP A 164 -12.28 -0.22 11.74
N PHE A 165 -11.29 -1.12 11.72
CA PHE A 165 -9.94 -0.82 12.20
C PHE A 165 -9.37 0.46 11.58
N TYR A 166 -9.49 0.63 10.25
CA TYR A 166 -8.98 1.85 9.61
C TYR A 166 -9.75 3.11 10.02
N ALA A 167 -11.05 3.01 10.30
CA ALA A 167 -11.79 4.15 10.85
C ALA A 167 -11.26 4.54 12.24
N ARG A 168 -11.03 3.57 13.13
CA ARG A 168 -10.41 3.79 14.44
C ARG A 168 -9.01 4.40 14.31
N ALA A 169 -8.20 3.89 13.38
CA ALA A 169 -6.84 4.37 13.15
C ALA A 169 -6.83 5.81 12.60
N VAL A 170 -7.69 6.14 11.62
CA VAL A 170 -7.84 7.51 11.10
C VAL A 170 -8.21 8.47 12.22
N ALA A 171 -9.22 8.14 13.04
CA ALA A 171 -9.65 8.98 14.13
C ALA A 171 -8.53 9.22 15.16
N ALA A 172 -7.82 8.16 15.57
CA ALA A 172 -6.71 8.24 16.53
C ALA A 172 -5.54 9.08 16.00
N LEU A 173 -5.16 8.90 14.74
CA LEU A 173 -4.04 9.62 14.12
C LEU A 173 -4.38 11.10 13.87
N LYS A 174 -5.60 11.41 13.41
CA LYS A 174 -6.08 12.81 13.28
C LYS A 174 -6.08 13.52 14.62
N ALA A 175 -6.51 12.87 15.71
CA ALA A 175 -6.47 13.44 17.05
C ALA A 175 -5.04 13.80 17.51
N GLN A 176 -4.02 13.12 16.96
CA GLN A 176 -2.60 13.40 17.23
C GLN A 176 -1.97 14.42 16.26
N GLY A 177 -2.74 14.95 15.30
CA GLY A 177 -2.28 15.95 14.33
C GLY A 177 -1.68 15.39 13.04
N TRP A 178 -1.80 14.08 12.77
CA TRP A 178 -1.37 13.50 11.53
C TRP A 178 -2.30 13.88 10.36
N THR A 179 -1.73 14.12 9.19
CA THR A 179 -2.46 14.06 7.92
C THR A 179 -2.63 12.59 7.56
N THR A 180 -3.86 12.16 7.29
CA THR A 180 -4.21 10.75 7.09
C THR A 180 -4.52 10.45 5.63
N VAL A 181 -3.93 9.36 5.11
CA VAL A 181 -4.09 8.88 3.74
C VAL A 181 -4.59 7.45 3.78
N LEU A 182 -5.73 7.16 3.15
CA LEU A 182 -6.35 5.85 3.13
C LEU A 182 -6.28 5.22 1.73
N ASP A 183 -5.63 4.05 1.61
CA ASP A 183 -5.59 3.21 0.41
C ASP A 183 -5.87 1.74 0.77
N ALA A 184 -7.09 1.45 1.15
CA ALA A 184 -7.54 0.12 1.54
C ALA A 184 -8.43 -0.49 0.43
N SER A 185 -9.21 -1.52 0.76
CA SER A 185 -10.17 -2.10 -0.18
C SER A 185 -11.42 -2.60 0.54
N GLY A 186 -12.52 -2.73 -0.19
CA GLY A 186 -13.78 -3.33 0.27
C GLY A 186 -14.36 -2.63 1.50
N ALA A 187 -14.86 -3.44 2.45
CA ALA A 187 -15.52 -2.93 3.66
C ALA A 187 -14.60 -2.06 4.53
N ALA A 188 -13.30 -2.38 4.58
CA ALA A 188 -12.34 -1.62 5.38
C ALA A 188 -12.13 -0.19 4.83
N MET A 189 -12.09 -0.04 3.49
CA MET A 189 -12.02 1.28 2.86
C MET A 189 -13.32 2.07 3.10
N ARG A 190 -14.49 1.43 2.88
CA ARG A 190 -15.79 2.08 3.06
C ARG A 190 -15.98 2.58 4.50
N LEU A 191 -15.68 1.75 5.50
CA LEU A 191 -15.76 2.17 6.91
C LEU A 191 -14.69 3.20 7.27
N GLY A 192 -13.48 3.07 6.71
CA GLY A 192 -12.41 4.05 6.91
C GLY A 192 -12.74 5.43 6.33
N LEU A 193 -13.48 5.50 5.23
CA LEU A 193 -13.96 6.75 4.63
C LEU A 193 -14.93 7.49 5.56
N GLU A 194 -15.74 6.78 6.37
CA GLU A 194 -16.65 7.41 7.34
C GLU A 194 -15.91 8.16 8.47
N ALA A 195 -14.63 7.87 8.70
CA ALA A 195 -13.78 8.62 9.61
C ALA A 195 -13.14 9.86 8.97
N GLU A 196 -13.50 10.15 7.72
CA GLU A 196 -13.08 11.34 6.98
C GLU A 196 -11.56 11.52 6.94
N PRO A 197 -10.80 10.55 6.35
CA PRO A 197 -9.36 10.75 6.15
C PRO A 197 -9.12 11.99 5.30
N ASP A 198 -7.94 12.59 5.40
CA ASP A 198 -7.63 13.78 4.60
C ASP A 198 -7.49 13.44 3.10
N PHE A 199 -7.01 12.22 2.80
CA PHE A 199 -6.86 11.70 1.44
C PHE A 199 -7.42 10.29 1.32
N ILE A 200 -8.01 9.99 0.15
CA ILE A 200 -8.39 8.61 -0.23
C ILE A 200 -7.88 8.29 -1.63
N LYS A 201 -7.43 7.02 -1.83
CA LYS A 201 -7.00 6.55 -3.14
C LYS A 201 -7.63 5.20 -3.50
N PRO A 202 -8.86 5.12 -4.02
CA PRO A 202 -9.38 3.93 -4.68
C PRO A 202 -8.80 3.78 -6.11
N ASN A 203 -8.91 2.57 -6.67
CA ASN A 203 -8.93 2.39 -8.12
C ASN A 203 -10.39 2.53 -8.64
N ALA A 204 -10.57 2.50 -9.97
CA ALA A 204 -11.90 2.63 -10.57
C ALA A 204 -12.89 1.58 -10.05
N GLU A 205 -12.48 0.32 -9.89
CA GLU A 205 -13.33 -0.77 -9.39
C GLU A 205 -13.68 -0.62 -7.90
N GLU A 206 -12.74 -0.10 -7.11
CA GLU A 206 -12.93 0.17 -5.68
C GLU A 206 -13.86 1.36 -5.42
N CYS A 207 -14.21 2.14 -6.43
CA CYS A 207 -15.19 3.22 -6.33
C CYS A 207 -16.62 2.69 -6.10
N GLU A 208 -16.99 1.51 -6.63
CA GLU A 208 -18.36 1.01 -6.54
C GLU A 208 -18.92 0.97 -5.11
N PRO A 209 -18.27 0.37 -4.10
CA PRO A 209 -18.76 0.36 -2.73
C PRO A 209 -18.71 1.73 -2.03
N LEU A 210 -18.05 2.73 -2.60
CA LEU A 210 -17.87 4.06 -2.03
C LEU A 210 -18.88 5.08 -2.59
N VAL A 211 -19.12 5.03 -3.90
CA VAL A 211 -19.93 6.02 -4.62
C VAL A 211 -21.11 5.40 -5.39
N GLY A 212 -21.24 4.06 -5.38
CA GLY A 212 -22.39 3.34 -5.95
C GLY A 212 -22.23 2.93 -7.43
N PHE A 213 -21.10 3.20 -8.07
CA PHE A 213 -20.80 2.78 -9.44
C PHE A 213 -19.30 2.70 -9.71
N VAL A 214 -18.92 1.95 -10.76
CA VAL A 214 -17.55 1.92 -11.30
C VAL A 214 -17.45 3.00 -12.39
N PRO A 215 -16.63 4.06 -12.23
CA PRO A 215 -16.49 5.08 -13.26
C PRO A 215 -15.77 4.52 -14.50
N LYS A 216 -16.28 4.87 -15.70
CA LYS A 216 -15.74 4.42 -17.00
C LYS A 216 -15.54 5.58 -17.99
N THR A 217 -16.19 6.71 -17.75
CA THR A 217 -16.10 7.89 -18.59
C THR A 217 -15.55 9.07 -17.79
N PRO A 218 -14.95 10.09 -18.43
CA PRO A 218 -14.47 11.29 -17.74
C PRO A 218 -15.51 11.93 -16.82
N ASP A 219 -16.77 12.00 -17.25
CA ASP A 219 -17.87 12.57 -16.45
C ASP A 219 -18.17 11.72 -15.22
N GLU A 220 -18.11 10.38 -15.34
CA GLU A 220 -18.29 9.47 -14.22
C GLU A 220 -17.13 9.56 -13.23
N PHE A 221 -15.88 9.70 -13.68
CA PHE A 221 -14.73 9.96 -12.81
C PHE A 221 -14.87 11.29 -12.07
N ALA A 222 -15.30 12.34 -12.75
CA ALA A 222 -15.57 13.63 -12.11
C ALA A 222 -16.68 13.50 -11.06
N GLN A 223 -17.77 12.78 -11.36
CA GLN A 223 -18.85 12.52 -10.42
C GLN A 223 -18.38 11.67 -9.21
N ALA A 224 -17.60 10.60 -9.44
CA ALA A 224 -17.04 9.79 -8.39
C ALA A 224 -16.15 10.61 -7.46
N THR A 225 -15.25 11.41 -8.05
CA THR A 225 -14.38 12.32 -7.30
C THR A 225 -15.17 13.31 -6.45
N ALA A 226 -16.21 13.94 -7.01
CA ALA A 226 -17.06 14.88 -6.27
C ALA A 226 -17.68 14.22 -5.04
N ARG A 227 -18.27 13.00 -5.19
CA ARG A 227 -18.85 12.25 -4.07
C ARG A 227 -17.83 11.86 -3.00
N LEU A 228 -16.61 11.50 -3.39
CA LEU A 228 -15.55 11.22 -2.42
C LEU A 228 -15.14 12.48 -1.67
N ARG A 229 -15.03 13.61 -2.37
CA ARG A 229 -14.65 14.90 -1.79
C ARG A 229 -15.71 15.52 -0.89
N ASP A 230 -16.91 15.00 -0.84
CA ASP A 230 -17.87 15.34 0.23
C ASP A 230 -17.39 14.90 1.62
N LYS A 231 -16.45 13.95 1.70
CA LYS A 231 -15.93 13.37 2.96
C LYS A 231 -14.42 13.58 3.15
N VAL A 232 -13.66 13.81 2.10
CA VAL A 232 -12.20 13.95 2.15
C VAL A 232 -11.74 15.26 1.50
N ALA A 233 -10.59 15.76 1.92
CA ALA A 233 -10.01 16.96 1.29
C ALA A 233 -9.53 16.66 -0.14
N HIS A 234 -8.96 15.47 -0.37
CA HIS A 234 -8.43 15.08 -1.67
C HIS A 234 -8.77 13.64 -2.02
N ALA A 235 -9.15 13.39 -3.27
CA ALA A 235 -9.42 12.07 -3.82
C ALA A 235 -8.54 11.78 -5.04
N ILE A 236 -7.89 10.62 -5.05
CA ILE A 236 -7.11 10.12 -6.18
C ILE A 236 -7.79 8.84 -6.66
N ILE A 237 -8.18 8.77 -7.94
CA ILE A 237 -8.75 7.55 -8.52
C ILE A 237 -7.79 7.03 -9.58
N SER A 238 -7.17 5.87 -9.33
CA SER A 238 -6.28 5.23 -10.32
C SER A 238 -7.10 4.46 -11.36
N ASP A 239 -6.71 4.60 -12.64
CA ASP A 239 -7.38 4.00 -13.80
C ASP A 239 -6.40 3.09 -14.58
N GLY A 240 -5.68 2.25 -13.84
CA GLY A 240 -4.73 1.29 -14.41
C GLY A 240 -3.72 1.93 -15.37
N GLY A 241 -3.56 1.32 -16.54
CA GLY A 241 -2.64 1.80 -17.58
C GLY A 241 -3.09 3.08 -18.29
N ALA A 242 -4.32 3.57 -18.06
CA ALA A 242 -4.76 4.85 -18.61
C ALA A 242 -4.16 6.04 -17.85
N GLY A 243 -3.97 5.93 -16.54
CA GLY A 243 -3.45 6.99 -15.71
C GLY A 243 -4.16 7.13 -14.37
N ALA A 244 -4.35 8.36 -13.89
CA ALA A 244 -5.06 8.62 -12.65
C ALA A 244 -5.75 10.00 -12.63
N TRP A 245 -6.77 10.11 -11.80
CA TRP A 245 -7.56 11.31 -11.58
C TRP A 245 -7.22 11.91 -10.21
N PHE A 246 -6.81 13.15 -10.19
CA PHE A 246 -6.45 13.91 -8.98
C PHE A 246 -7.47 15.04 -8.79
N ASP A 247 -8.34 14.91 -7.81
CA ASP A 247 -9.45 15.84 -7.57
C ASP A 247 -10.28 16.14 -8.82
N GLY A 248 -10.46 15.15 -9.71
CA GLY A 248 -11.20 15.26 -10.95
C GLY A 248 -10.37 15.66 -12.17
N ALA A 249 -9.11 16.03 -12.01
CA ALA A 249 -8.20 16.27 -13.13
C ALA A 249 -7.49 14.98 -13.56
N PHE A 250 -7.65 14.62 -14.84
CA PHE A 250 -7.00 13.41 -15.40
C PHE A 250 -5.55 13.68 -15.78
N ILE A 251 -4.68 12.77 -15.42
CA ILE A 251 -3.28 12.73 -15.83
C ILE A 251 -3.00 11.38 -16.49
N PRO A 252 -2.68 11.34 -17.80
CA PRO A 252 -2.45 10.10 -18.53
C PRO A 252 -1.13 9.45 -18.13
N ALA A 253 -1.10 8.11 -18.15
CA ALA A 253 0.13 7.36 -17.93
C ALA A 253 1.03 7.40 -19.18
N PRO A 254 2.36 7.55 -19.03
CA PRO A 254 3.28 7.36 -20.13
C PRO A 254 3.33 5.88 -20.52
N ALA A 255 3.49 5.60 -21.81
CA ALA A 255 3.67 4.23 -22.29
C ALA A 255 4.99 3.64 -21.79
N VAL A 256 4.94 2.42 -21.25
CA VAL A 256 6.11 1.67 -20.77
C VAL A 256 6.00 0.20 -21.14
N ASP A 257 7.13 -0.49 -21.23
CA ASP A 257 7.16 -1.95 -21.34
C ASP A 257 6.88 -2.56 -19.96
N VAL A 258 5.67 -3.09 -19.80
CA VAL A 258 5.20 -3.62 -18.50
C VAL A 258 5.85 -4.97 -18.23
N VAL A 259 6.59 -5.05 -17.11
CA VAL A 259 7.16 -6.28 -16.55
C VAL A 259 6.24 -6.85 -15.47
N ASP A 260 5.84 -6.02 -14.49
CA ASP A 260 4.94 -6.39 -13.39
C ASP A 260 4.19 -5.15 -12.92
N THR A 261 2.91 -5.27 -12.63
CA THR A 261 2.09 -4.17 -12.09
C THR A 261 2.08 -4.08 -10.57
N THR A 262 2.79 -4.98 -9.90
CA THR A 262 2.90 -4.98 -8.42
C THR A 262 3.53 -3.68 -7.95
N ALA A 263 2.98 -3.11 -6.89
CA ALA A 263 3.40 -1.84 -6.27
C ALA A 263 3.25 -0.56 -7.13
N ALA A 264 2.68 -0.62 -8.34
CA ALA A 264 2.47 0.58 -9.18
C ALA A 264 1.62 1.64 -8.45
N GLY A 265 0.47 1.23 -7.90
CA GLY A 265 -0.42 2.11 -7.12
C GLY A 265 0.20 2.58 -5.80
N ASP A 266 1.05 1.76 -5.18
CA ASP A 266 1.75 2.10 -3.93
C ASP A 266 2.83 3.16 -4.20
N THR A 267 3.59 3.01 -5.29
CA THR A 267 4.63 3.95 -5.71
C THR A 267 4.02 5.29 -6.17
N LEU A 268 2.89 5.22 -6.92
CA LEU A 268 2.11 6.41 -7.29
C LEU A 268 1.69 7.18 -6.03
N LEU A 269 1.11 6.50 -5.04
CA LEU A 269 0.66 7.13 -3.81
C LEU A 269 1.82 7.74 -3.01
N ALA A 270 2.92 7.00 -2.88
CA ALA A 270 4.09 7.45 -2.15
C ALA A 270 4.71 8.72 -2.78
N GLU A 271 4.86 8.74 -4.11
CA GLU A 271 5.38 9.92 -4.82
C GLU A 271 4.43 11.11 -4.69
N PHE A 272 3.11 10.87 -4.76
CA PHE A 272 2.13 11.93 -4.53
C PHE A 272 2.28 12.54 -3.14
N CYS A 273 2.32 11.72 -2.10
CA CYS A 273 2.49 12.18 -0.73
C CYS A 273 3.80 12.96 -0.55
N TRP A 274 4.88 12.49 -1.17
CA TRP A 274 6.16 13.19 -1.14
C TRP A 274 6.07 14.57 -1.81
N ARG A 275 5.63 14.61 -3.07
CA ARG A 275 5.58 15.86 -3.84
C ARG A 275 4.57 16.87 -3.28
N PHE A 276 3.34 16.41 -3.03
CA PHE A 276 2.26 17.30 -2.63
C PHE A 276 2.38 17.74 -1.16
N LEU A 277 2.63 16.79 -0.24
CA LEU A 277 2.61 17.06 1.18
C LEU A 277 3.97 17.49 1.72
N ALA A 278 5.08 16.87 1.29
CA ALA A 278 6.39 17.18 1.83
C ALA A 278 7.09 18.33 1.09
N GLU A 279 7.01 18.36 -0.24
CA GLU A 279 7.63 19.41 -1.05
C GLU A 279 6.69 20.61 -1.33
N GLY A 280 5.38 20.47 -1.10
CA GLY A 280 4.39 21.53 -1.35
C GLY A 280 4.16 21.82 -2.83
N ALA A 281 4.40 20.84 -3.70
CA ALA A 281 4.17 20.99 -5.13
C ALA A 281 2.68 21.20 -5.46
N PRO A 282 2.33 21.96 -6.49
CA PRO A 282 0.96 22.06 -6.97
C PRO A 282 0.37 20.67 -7.30
N LEU A 283 -0.94 20.47 -7.08
CA LEU A 283 -1.64 19.20 -7.27
C LEU A 283 -1.34 18.56 -8.65
N ALA A 284 -1.44 19.34 -9.73
CA ALA A 284 -1.17 18.84 -11.07
C ALA A 284 0.28 18.37 -11.26
N GLU A 285 1.25 19.09 -10.68
CA GLU A 285 2.66 18.71 -10.78
C GLU A 285 2.95 17.45 -9.94
N ALA A 286 2.42 17.39 -8.71
CA ALA A 286 2.52 16.20 -7.87
C ALA A 286 1.88 14.98 -8.57
N GLY A 287 0.74 15.16 -9.22
CA GLY A 287 0.06 14.13 -10.00
C GLY A 287 0.89 13.61 -11.18
N ARG A 288 1.55 14.49 -11.95
CA ARG A 288 2.44 14.07 -13.05
C ARG A 288 3.60 13.21 -12.55
N TRP A 289 4.25 13.60 -11.48
CA TRP A 289 5.31 12.80 -10.85
C TRP A 289 4.78 11.46 -10.35
N SER A 290 3.58 11.45 -9.77
CA SER A 290 2.94 10.26 -9.22
C SER A 290 2.62 9.22 -10.30
N VAL A 291 2.02 9.66 -11.41
CA VAL A 291 1.72 8.78 -12.54
C VAL A 291 3.01 8.25 -13.18
N ALA A 292 4.04 9.07 -13.33
CA ALA A 292 5.34 8.64 -13.82
C ALA A 292 5.99 7.60 -12.89
N ALA A 293 5.88 7.78 -11.57
CA ALA A 293 6.41 6.85 -10.57
C ALA A 293 5.67 5.51 -10.60
N GLY A 294 4.33 5.52 -10.69
CA GLY A 294 3.54 4.31 -10.88
C GLY A 294 3.88 3.56 -12.16
N SER A 295 4.07 4.30 -13.28
CA SER A 295 4.48 3.71 -14.55
C SER A 295 5.90 3.14 -14.50
N ALA A 296 6.85 3.82 -13.83
CA ALA A 296 8.20 3.32 -13.63
C ALA A 296 8.20 2.02 -12.79
N ALA A 297 7.35 1.93 -11.77
CA ALA A 297 7.21 0.71 -10.97
C ALA A 297 6.76 -0.48 -11.84
N CYS A 298 5.95 -0.25 -12.87
CA CYS A 298 5.53 -1.31 -13.80
C CYS A 298 6.68 -1.90 -14.63
N THR A 299 7.82 -1.23 -14.74
CA THR A 299 9.02 -1.75 -15.46
C THR A 299 9.92 -2.61 -14.57
N MET A 300 9.58 -2.74 -13.27
CA MET A 300 10.37 -3.49 -12.28
C MET A 300 9.70 -4.82 -11.95
N PRO A 301 10.48 -5.89 -11.70
CA PRO A 301 9.92 -7.17 -11.27
C PRO A 301 9.58 -7.18 -9.78
N GLY A 302 8.54 -7.93 -9.39
CA GLY A 302 8.25 -8.30 -8.00
C GLY A 302 7.98 -7.13 -7.05
N GLY A 303 7.54 -5.98 -7.55
CA GLY A 303 7.29 -4.78 -6.73
C GLY A 303 8.57 -4.11 -6.21
N ALA A 304 9.71 -4.36 -6.83
CA ALA A 304 10.94 -3.61 -6.55
C ALA A 304 10.73 -2.10 -6.86
N PRO A 305 11.21 -1.18 -6.01
CA PRO A 305 11.07 0.24 -6.30
C PRO A 305 11.93 0.63 -7.51
N PRO A 306 11.41 1.49 -8.42
CA PRO A 306 12.18 1.98 -9.55
C PRO A 306 13.29 2.95 -9.10
N GLU A 307 14.27 3.17 -9.97
CA GLU A 307 15.27 4.22 -9.76
C GLU A 307 14.63 5.61 -9.90
N PRO A 308 14.92 6.58 -9.00
CA PRO A 308 14.38 7.94 -9.09
C PRO A 308 14.69 8.64 -10.43
N ALA A 309 15.82 8.33 -11.05
CA ALA A 309 16.19 8.86 -12.36
C ALA A 309 15.25 8.36 -13.48
N CYS A 310 14.81 7.10 -13.42
CA CYS A 310 13.82 6.54 -14.34
C CYS A 310 12.48 7.29 -14.24
N VAL A 311 12.03 7.56 -13.01
CA VAL A 311 10.81 8.35 -12.78
C VAL A 311 10.92 9.75 -13.37
N ALA A 312 12.06 10.42 -13.21
CA ALA A 312 12.29 11.75 -13.79
C ALA A 312 12.24 11.75 -15.33
N THR A 313 12.76 10.69 -15.94
CA THR A 313 12.71 10.50 -17.40
C THR A 313 11.26 10.30 -17.87
N LEU A 314 10.49 9.44 -17.21
CA LEU A 314 9.10 9.18 -17.57
C LEU A 314 8.20 10.40 -17.29
N LYS A 315 8.48 11.17 -16.23
CA LYS A 315 7.75 12.41 -15.94
C LYS A 315 7.82 13.43 -17.08
N ALA A 316 8.92 13.49 -17.79
CA ALA A 316 9.06 14.38 -18.97
C ALA A 316 8.12 14.00 -20.13
N LEU A 317 7.59 12.77 -20.13
CA LEU A 317 6.63 12.26 -21.12
C LEU A 317 5.16 12.46 -20.69
N VAL A 318 4.92 12.85 -19.44
CA VAL A 318 3.57 13.12 -18.91
C VAL A 318 3.22 14.58 -19.22
N PRO A 319 2.14 14.84 -19.97
CA PRO A 319 1.74 16.18 -20.40
C PRO A 319 1.31 17.13 -19.27
#